data_6f7111c1cd41635c8bdddd5b7e089821
#
_entry.id   6f7111c1cd41635c8bdddd5b7e089821
#
_cell.length_a   1.000
_cell.length_b   1.000
_cell.length_c   1.000
_cell.angle_alpha   90.00
_cell.angle_beta   90.00
_cell.angle_gamma   90.00
#
_symmetry.space_group_name_H-M   'P 1'
#
loop_
_entity.id
_entity.type
_entity.pdbx_description
1 polymer ?
#
loop_
_entity_poly.entity_id
_entity_poly.type
_entity_poly.pdbx_seq_one_letter_code
_entity_poly.pdbx_strand_id
1 'polypeptide(L)'
;VLMGILAVYIVLDGYDFGAGIIHLFLAKDEQQKKAITNSIGPFWDANEVWIIAAGGVLFFAFPTLYASSFSGFYLPLIMILWLLIFRAIGLEMRGQVHHPMWEAIWDKAFGIASLLLALFFGIALGNIVRGVNLGMVQNGVSTQEPHFFFLPLWNPTFSPQANELGIIDWFTLFLGIV
;
A
#
# COMPACT_ATOMS: atom_id res chain seq x y z
N VAL A 1 8.02 -16.05 -11.85
CA VAL A 1 8.31 -14.67 -12.27
C VAL A 1 7.51 -13.68 -11.39
N LEU A 2 6.16 -13.71 -11.36
CA LEU A 2 5.33 -12.75 -10.62
C LEU A 2 5.75 -12.64 -9.14
N MET A 3 5.85 -13.76 -8.43
CA MET A 3 6.24 -13.78 -7.00
C MET A 3 7.65 -13.21 -6.78
N GLY A 4 8.58 -13.45 -7.71
CA GLY A 4 9.92 -12.87 -7.63
C GLY A 4 9.90 -11.35 -7.77
N ILE A 5 9.11 -10.80 -8.71
CA ILE A 5 8.94 -9.36 -8.89
C ILE A 5 8.31 -8.73 -7.65
N LEU A 6 7.26 -9.34 -7.09
CA LEU A 6 6.62 -8.86 -5.85
C LEU A 6 7.57 -8.91 -4.66
N ALA A 7 8.39 -9.96 -4.53
CA ALA A 7 9.38 -10.05 -3.46
C ALA A 7 10.43 -8.93 -3.55
N VAL A 8 10.90 -8.62 -4.75
CA VAL A 8 11.81 -7.50 -4.97
C VAL A 8 11.14 -6.18 -4.60
N TYR A 9 9.89 -5.96 -5.03
CA TYR A 9 9.12 -4.77 -4.67
C TYR A 9 9.00 -4.60 -3.15
N ILE A 10 8.60 -5.67 -2.45
CA ILE A 10 8.44 -5.63 -0.98
C ILE A 10 9.74 -5.24 -0.28
N VAL A 11 10.87 -5.74 -0.74
CA VAL A 11 12.17 -5.41 -0.13
C VAL A 11 12.58 -3.97 -0.43
N LEU A 12 12.46 -3.54 -1.68
CA LEU A 12 12.96 -2.22 -2.11
C LEU A 12 12.04 -1.10 -1.62
N ASP A 13 10.76 -1.18 -1.90
CA ASP A 13 9.79 -0.15 -1.52
C ASP A 13 9.44 -0.23 -0.02
N GLY A 14 9.55 -1.42 0.59
CA GLY A 14 9.48 -1.58 2.03
C GLY A 14 10.57 -0.81 2.78
N TYR A 15 11.78 -0.74 2.24
CA TYR A 15 12.83 0.13 2.76
C TYR A 15 12.43 1.61 2.70
N ASP A 16 11.80 2.05 1.61
CA ASP A 16 11.35 3.42 1.42
C ASP A 16 10.19 3.78 2.37
N PHE A 17 9.26 2.84 2.62
CA PHE A 17 8.21 3.01 3.63
C PHE A 17 8.80 3.11 5.03
N GLY A 18 9.78 2.25 5.35
CA GLY A 18 10.51 2.31 6.61
C GLY A 18 11.20 3.65 6.82
N ALA A 19 11.84 4.18 5.79
CA ALA A 19 12.45 5.51 5.83
C ALA A 19 11.41 6.61 6.10
N GLY A 20 10.22 6.54 5.48
CA GLY A 20 9.13 7.48 5.73
C GLY A 20 8.58 7.40 7.16
N ILE A 21 8.48 6.20 7.73
CA ILE A 21 8.05 5.99 9.12
C ILE A 21 9.09 6.55 10.10
N ILE A 22 10.37 6.28 9.87
CA ILE A 22 11.48 6.83 10.66
C ILE A 22 11.50 8.35 10.58
N HIS A 23 11.29 8.91 9.38
CA HIS A 23 11.18 10.35 9.17
C HIS A 23 10.06 10.97 10.00
N LEU A 24 8.90 10.31 10.10
CA LEU A 24 7.73 10.81 10.83
C LEU A 24 7.94 10.79 12.35
N PHE A 25 8.48 9.72 12.90
CA PHE A 25 8.50 9.48 14.36
C PHE A 25 9.85 9.74 15.02
N LEU A 26 10.96 9.55 14.32
CA LEU A 26 12.28 9.54 14.92
C LEU A 26 13.13 10.74 14.50
N ALA A 27 12.92 11.34 13.33
CA ALA A 27 13.69 12.50 12.89
C ALA A 27 13.30 13.75 13.67
N LYS A 28 14.22 14.27 14.50
CA LYS A 28 13.98 15.40 15.40
C LYS A 28 14.44 16.73 14.83
N ASP A 29 15.44 16.72 13.98
CA ASP A 29 16.02 17.91 13.39
C ASP A 29 16.06 17.84 11.86
N GLU A 30 16.25 18.99 11.21
CA GLU A 30 16.28 19.12 9.75
C GLU A 30 17.44 18.35 9.11
N GLN A 31 18.54 18.16 9.82
CA GLN A 31 19.70 17.43 9.31
C GLN A 31 19.35 15.93 9.21
N GLN A 32 18.69 15.36 10.22
CA GLN A 32 18.22 13.96 10.21
C GLN A 32 17.17 13.75 9.12
N LYS A 33 16.21 14.66 8.99
CA LYS A 33 15.19 14.59 7.95
C LYS A 33 15.80 14.59 6.55
N LYS A 34 16.73 15.51 6.28
CA LYS A 34 17.46 15.56 5.01
C LYS A 34 18.29 14.30 4.76
N ALA A 35 18.94 13.75 5.79
CA ALA A 35 19.70 12.52 5.65
C ALA A 35 18.81 11.35 5.22
N ILE A 36 17.62 11.21 5.83
CA ILE A 36 16.65 10.18 5.47
C ILE A 36 16.14 10.36 4.04
N THR A 37 15.66 11.55 3.68
CA THR A 37 15.13 11.80 2.34
C THR A 37 16.20 11.65 1.26
N ASN A 38 17.45 12.04 1.52
CA ASN A 38 18.57 11.84 0.61
C ASN A 38 18.95 10.37 0.43
N SER A 39 18.71 9.51 1.44
CA SER A 39 19.03 8.08 1.36
C SER A 39 18.13 7.34 0.38
N ILE A 40 16.89 7.77 0.20
CA ILE A 40 15.91 7.15 -0.69
C ILE A 40 15.71 7.95 -1.99
N GLY A 41 15.96 9.26 -1.96
CA GLY A 41 15.69 10.18 -3.07
C GLY A 41 16.16 9.71 -4.44
N PRO A 42 17.36 9.13 -4.59
CA PRO A 42 17.84 8.66 -5.90
C PRO A 42 17.16 7.40 -6.42
N PHE A 43 16.45 6.63 -5.57
CA PHE A 43 16.02 5.26 -5.90
C PHE A 43 14.52 5.01 -5.74
N TRP A 44 13.77 5.81 -4.99
CA TRP A 44 12.37 5.55 -4.66
C TRP A 44 11.49 5.36 -5.90
N ASP A 45 11.69 6.16 -6.94
CA ASP A 45 10.94 6.06 -8.20
C ASP A 45 11.23 4.73 -8.93
N ALA A 46 12.50 4.33 -8.97
CA ALA A 46 12.90 3.05 -9.55
C ALA A 46 12.36 1.85 -8.77
N ASN A 47 12.18 1.98 -7.45
CA ASN A 47 11.63 0.93 -6.61
C ASN A 47 10.12 0.73 -6.88
N GLU A 48 9.37 1.80 -7.14
CA GLU A 48 7.95 1.70 -7.50
C GLU A 48 7.69 1.02 -8.85
N VAL A 49 8.64 1.03 -9.77
CA VAL A 49 8.50 0.35 -11.08
C VAL A 49 8.22 -1.14 -10.94
N TRP A 50 8.69 -1.78 -9.87
CA TRP A 50 8.50 -3.21 -9.66
C TRP A 50 7.03 -3.60 -9.44
N ILE A 51 6.22 -2.76 -8.79
CA ILE A 51 4.78 -3.04 -8.65
C ILE A 51 4.06 -2.90 -9.99
N ILE A 52 4.48 -1.94 -10.83
CA ILE A 52 3.95 -1.78 -12.18
C ILE A 52 4.28 -3.00 -13.04
N ALA A 53 5.53 -3.48 -12.96
CA ALA A 53 5.96 -4.70 -13.64
C ALA A 53 5.17 -5.93 -13.18
N ALA A 54 4.90 -6.04 -11.86
CA ALA A 54 4.06 -7.11 -11.31
C ALA A 54 2.64 -7.05 -11.88
N GLY A 55 2.04 -5.86 -11.94
CA GLY A 55 0.72 -5.64 -12.55
C GLY A 55 0.69 -6.03 -14.04
N GLY A 56 1.74 -5.68 -14.79
CA GLY A 56 1.88 -6.07 -16.19
C GLY A 56 1.97 -7.59 -16.38
N VAL A 57 2.78 -8.27 -15.57
CA VAL A 57 2.88 -9.74 -15.61
C VAL A 57 1.56 -10.39 -15.22
N LEU A 58 0.87 -9.86 -14.20
CA LEU A 58 -0.44 -10.34 -13.78
C LEU A 58 -1.47 -10.22 -14.90
N PHE A 59 -1.49 -9.07 -15.58
CA PHE A 59 -2.39 -8.81 -16.71
C PHE A 59 -2.16 -9.80 -17.87
N PHE A 60 -0.91 -10.03 -18.27
CA PHE A 60 -0.59 -10.90 -19.40
C PHE A 60 -0.69 -12.40 -19.08
N ALA A 61 -0.19 -12.81 -17.92
CA ALA A 61 -0.10 -14.23 -17.57
C ALA A 61 -1.38 -14.77 -16.90
N PHE A 62 -2.14 -13.91 -16.21
CA PHE A 62 -3.31 -14.28 -15.41
C PHE A 62 -4.48 -13.30 -15.60
N PRO A 63 -5.02 -13.12 -16.81
CA PRO A 63 -6.00 -12.08 -17.10
C PRO A 63 -7.28 -12.18 -16.28
N THR A 64 -7.77 -13.39 -16.02
CA THR A 64 -8.96 -13.60 -15.17
C THR A 64 -8.72 -13.21 -13.72
N LEU A 65 -7.54 -13.56 -13.19
CA LEU A 65 -7.15 -13.18 -11.83
C LEU A 65 -6.96 -11.66 -11.72
N TYR A 66 -6.34 -11.04 -12.72
CA TYR A 66 -6.21 -9.59 -12.81
C TYR A 66 -7.58 -8.91 -12.77
N ALA A 67 -8.50 -9.31 -13.66
CA ALA A 67 -9.82 -8.71 -13.75
C ALA A 67 -10.63 -8.87 -12.44
N SER A 68 -10.65 -10.06 -11.84
CA SER A 68 -11.39 -10.33 -10.59
C SER A 68 -10.77 -9.59 -9.39
N SER A 69 -9.43 -9.53 -9.30
CA SER A 69 -8.75 -8.83 -8.22
C SER A 69 -8.99 -7.32 -8.32
N PHE A 70 -8.81 -6.72 -9.49
CA PHE A 70 -9.00 -5.28 -9.67
C PHE A 70 -10.46 -4.84 -9.54
N SER A 71 -11.41 -5.68 -9.92
CA SER A 71 -12.84 -5.39 -9.69
C SER A 71 -13.23 -5.55 -8.21
N GLY A 72 -12.77 -6.60 -7.55
CA GLY A 72 -13.10 -6.88 -6.15
C GLY A 72 -12.40 -5.96 -5.15
N PHE A 73 -11.16 -5.58 -5.41
CA PHE A 73 -10.36 -4.66 -4.58
C PHE A 73 -10.33 -3.23 -5.12
N TYR A 74 -11.33 -2.83 -5.90
CA TYR A 74 -11.34 -1.52 -6.55
C TYR A 74 -11.06 -0.35 -5.58
N LEU A 75 -11.80 -0.26 -4.47
CA LEU A 75 -11.62 0.81 -3.51
C LEU A 75 -10.29 0.76 -2.76
N PRO A 76 -9.84 -0.39 -2.22
CA PRO A 76 -8.49 -0.50 -1.64
C PRO A 76 -7.39 -0.08 -2.61
N LEU A 77 -7.47 -0.48 -3.87
CA LEU A 77 -6.48 -0.12 -4.88
C LEU A 77 -6.44 1.38 -5.17
N ILE A 78 -7.61 2.03 -5.23
CA ILE A 78 -7.66 3.49 -5.34
C ILE A 78 -7.06 4.18 -4.11
N MET A 79 -7.34 3.69 -2.91
CA MET A 79 -6.74 4.25 -1.68
C MET A 79 -5.22 4.10 -1.68
N ILE A 80 -4.70 2.94 -2.06
CA ILE A 80 -3.25 2.71 -2.21
C ILE A 80 -2.66 3.66 -3.25
N LEU A 81 -3.32 3.83 -4.40
CA LEU A 81 -2.87 4.76 -5.45
C LEU A 81 -2.76 6.20 -4.91
N TRP A 82 -3.77 6.68 -4.18
CA TRP A 82 -3.71 8.01 -3.57
C TRP A 82 -2.58 8.13 -2.55
N LEU A 83 -2.36 7.11 -1.74
CA LEU A 83 -1.27 7.10 -0.76
C LEU A 83 0.11 7.11 -1.44
N LEU A 84 0.30 6.36 -2.53
CA LEU A 84 1.53 6.40 -3.33
C LEU A 84 1.76 7.79 -3.91
N ILE A 85 0.72 8.43 -4.44
CA ILE A 85 0.79 9.81 -4.95
C ILE A 85 1.17 10.78 -3.82
N PHE A 86 0.53 10.71 -2.64
CA PHE A 86 0.86 11.59 -1.52
C PHE A 86 2.27 11.36 -1.00
N ARG A 87 2.75 10.12 -0.98
CA ARG A 87 4.13 9.80 -0.63
C ARG A 87 5.12 10.43 -1.60
N ALA A 88 4.92 10.21 -2.90
CA ALA A 88 5.77 10.75 -3.95
C ALA A 88 5.81 12.29 -3.93
N ILE A 89 4.65 12.92 -3.91
CA ILE A 89 4.54 14.39 -3.85
C ILE A 89 5.16 14.92 -2.54
N GLY A 90 4.94 14.24 -1.41
CA GLY A 90 5.51 14.63 -0.12
C GLY A 90 7.02 14.68 -0.14
N LEU A 91 7.65 13.68 -0.74
CA LEU A 91 9.11 13.61 -0.88
C LEU A 91 9.65 14.72 -1.81
N GLU A 92 9.02 14.93 -2.97
CA GLU A 92 9.48 15.90 -3.98
C GLU A 92 9.18 17.35 -3.59
N MET A 93 7.98 17.63 -3.07
CA MET A 93 7.55 19.00 -2.77
C MET A 93 8.22 19.60 -1.54
N ARG A 94 8.73 18.76 -0.62
CA ARG A 94 9.40 19.22 0.58
C ARG A 94 10.54 20.21 0.30
N GLY A 95 11.37 19.92 -0.69
CA GLY A 95 12.54 20.71 -1.05
C GLY A 95 12.27 21.93 -1.93
N GLN A 96 11.04 22.13 -2.42
CA GLN A 96 10.75 23.16 -3.42
C GLN A 96 10.61 24.58 -2.81
N VAL A 97 10.13 24.67 -1.58
CA VAL A 97 9.90 25.95 -0.91
C VAL A 97 10.50 25.89 0.50
N HIS A 98 11.43 26.79 0.79
CA HIS A 98 12.03 26.93 2.12
C HIS A 98 11.11 27.74 3.05
N HIS A 99 10.06 27.10 3.55
CA HIS A 99 9.13 27.69 4.49
C HIS A 99 8.72 26.64 5.55
N PRO A 100 8.80 26.94 6.85
CA PRO A 100 8.58 25.92 7.91
C PRO A 100 7.22 25.24 7.84
N MET A 101 6.16 25.95 7.51
CA MET A 101 4.83 25.37 7.32
C MET A 101 4.77 24.41 6.13
N TRP A 102 5.41 24.79 5.02
CA TRP A 102 5.46 23.97 3.81
C TRP A 102 6.17 22.64 4.06
N GLU A 103 7.38 22.73 4.63
CA GLU A 103 8.16 21.55 4.99
C GLU A 103 7.40 20.66 5.97
N ALA A 104 6.77 21.21 7.00
CA ALA A 104 6.00 20.44 7.98
C ALA A 104 4.78 19.72 7.40
N ILE A 105 4.10 20.28 6.41
CA ILE A 105 2.96 19.62 5.74
C ILE A 105 3.44 18.43 4.94
N TRP A 106 4.49 18.61 4.13
CA TRP A 106 4.99 17.55 3.26
C TRP A 106 5.74 16.45 4.02
N ASP A 107 6.43 16.80 5.10
CA ASP A 107 7.00 15.82 6.03
C ASP A 107 5.94 14.88 6.60
N LYS A 108 4.81 15.45 7.03
CA LYS A 108 3.69 14.64 7.54
C LYS A 108 3.02 13.84 6.43
N ALA A 109 2.82 14.43 5.26
CA ALA A 109 2.21 13.73 4.13
C ALA A 109 3.06 12.52 3.72
N PHE A 110 4.37 12.69 3.56
CA PHE A 110 5.31 11.62 3.26
C PHE A 110 5.29 10.52 4.32
N GLY A 111 5.43 10.87 5.59
CA GLY A 111 5.51 9.90 6.67
C GLY A 111 4.19 9.15 6.94
N ILE A 112 3.04 9.87 6.94
CA ILE A 112 1.72 9.25 7.13
C ILE A 112 1.38 8.34 5.95
N ALA A 113 1.64 8.78 4.71
CA ALA A 113 1.40 7.96 3.53
C ALA A 113 2.25 6.68 3.57
N SER A 114 3.53 6.77 3.95
CA SER A 114 4.42 5.61 4.10
C SER A 114 3.93 4.62 5.16
N LEU A 115 3.49 5.13 6.32
CA LEU A 115 2.92 4.31 7.39
C LEU A 115 1.65 3.59 6.94
N LEU A 116 0.72 4.31 6.31
CA LEU A 116 -0.53 3.74 5.83
C LEU A 116 -0.30 2.74 4.70
N LEU A 117 0.64 2.99 3.79
CA LEU A 117 1.01 2.05 2.73
C LEU A 117 1.54 0.74 3.31
N ALA A 118 2.48 0.80 4.26
CA ALA A 118 2.99 -0.40 4.93
C ALA A 118 1.86 -1.20 5.58
N LEU A 119 0.96 -0.53 6.31
CA LEU A 119 -0.21 -1.15 6.93
C LEU A 119 -1.15 -1.78 5.89
N PHE A 120 -1.50 -1.05 4.83
CA PHE A 120 -2.40 -1.56 3.79
C PHE A 120 -1.83 -2.73 3.02
N PHE A 121 -0.53 -2.72 2.70
CA PHE A 121 0.10 -3.86 2.04
C PHE A 121 0.17 -5.09 2.95
N GLY A 122 0.41 -4.93 4.25
CA GLY A 122 0.34 -6.02 5.20
C GLY A 122 -1.08 -6.59 5.35
N ILE A 123 -2.11 -5.73 5.41
CA ILE A 123 -3.52 -6.14 5.39
C ILE A 123 -3.86 -6.87 4.08
N ALA A 124 -3.38 -6.37 2.93
CA ALA A 124 -3.57 -7.03 1.65
C ALA A 124 -2.93 -8.44 1.62
N LEU A 125 -1.71 -8.56 2.13
CA LEU A 125 -1.06 -9.88 2.28
C LEU A 125 -1.87 -10.81 3.19
N GLY A 126 -2.39 -10.30 4.30
CA GLY A 126 -3.29 -11.03 5.19
C GLY A 126 -4.55 -11.55 4.47
N ASN A 127 -5.13 -10.71 3.62
CA ASN A 127 -6.28 -11.10 2.80
C ASN A 127 -5.93 -12.16 1.74
N ILE A 128 -4.73 -12.10 1.16
CA ILE A 128 -4.28 -13.15 0.23
C ILE A 128 -4.12 -14.48 0.95
N VAL A 129 -3.57 -14.48 2.17
CA VAL A 129 -3.37 -15.70 2.98
C VAL A 129 -4.70 -16.28 3.46
N ARG A 130 -5.57 -15.44 3.99
CA ARG A 130 -6.87 -15.82 4.51
C ARG A 130 -7.88 -16.20 3.42
N GLY A 131 -7.74 -15.61 2.25
CA GLY A 131 -8.75 -15.54 1.21
C GLY A 131 -9.71 -14.36 1.44
N VAL A 132 -10.32 -13.90 0.38
CA VAL A 132 -11.30 -12.79 0.36
C VAL A 132 -12.55 -13.24 -0.35
N ASN A 133 -13.70 -12.91 0.23
CA ASN A 133 -14.97 -13.11 -0.44
C ASN A 133 -15.19 -11.97 -1.46
N LEU A 134 -14.97 -12.26 -2.72
CA LEU A 134 -15.20 -11.35 -3.84
C LEU A 134 -16.63 -11.44 -4.38
N GLY A 135 -17.52 -12.13 -3.68
CA GLY A 135 -18.84 -12.51 -4.23
C GLY A 135 -18.70 -13.58 -5.31
N MET A 136 -19.70 -13.68 -6.20
CA MET A 136 -19.56 -14.53 -7.38
C MET A 136 -18.67 -13.85 -8.42
N VAL A 137 -17.73 -14.59 -8.99
CA VAL A 137 -16.92 -14.11 -10.11
C VAL A 137 -17.56 -14.58 -11.42
N GLN A 138 -18.12 -13.66 -12.18
CA GLN A 138 -18.69 -13.93 -13.49
C GLN A 138 -17.83 -13.30 -14.58
N ASN A 139 -17.39 -14.10 -15.54
CA ASN A 139 -16.52 -13.66 -16.64
C ASN A 139 -15.24 -12.90 -16.18
N GLY A 140 -14.68 -13.28 -15.03
CA GLY A 140 -13.52 -12.61 -14.47
C GLY A 140 -13.80 -11.31 -13.71
N VAL A 141 -15.07 -10.94 -13.57
CA VAL A 141 -15.48 -9.73 -12.83
C VAL A 141 -16.11 -10.15 -11.51
N SER A 142 -15.70 -9.53 -10.41
CA SER A 142 -16.31 -9.69 -9.10
C SER A 142 -17.72 -9.07 -9.10
N THR A 143 -18.68 -9.80 -8.54
CA THR A 143 -20.06 -9.29 -8.37
C THR A 143 -20.24 -8.57 -7.03
N GLN A 144 -19.21 -8.43 -6.23
CA GLN A 144 -19.25 -7.70 -4.99
C GLN A 144 -19.49 -6.22 -5.26
N GLU A 145 -20.55 -5.66 -4.68
CA GLU A 145 -20.83 -4.25 -4.81
C GLU A 145 -19.83 -3.39 -4.01
N PRO A 146 -19.38 -2.24 -4.55
CA PRO A 146 -18.37 -1.40 -3.89
C PRO A 146 -18.75 -0.94 -2.47
N HIS A 147 -20.03 -0.82 -2.14
CA HIS A 147 -20.45 -0.42 -0.80
C HIS A 147 -20.16 -1.49 0.27
N PHE A 148 -20.04 -2.76 -0.10
CA PHE A 148 -19.59 -3.82 0.82
C PHE A 148 -18.14 -3.69 1.24
N PHE A 149 -17.37 -2.84 0.60
CA PHE A 149 -16.06 -2.47 1.09
C PHE A 149 -16.12 -1.71 2.42
N PHE A 150 -17.13 -0.86 2.58
CA PHE A 150 -17.29 -0.05 3.79
C PHE A 150 -18.19 -0.70 4.85
N LEU A 151 -19.02 -1.70 4.48
CA LEU A 151 -19.97 -2.34 5.37
C LEU A 151 -19.95 -3.88 5.20
N PRO A 152 -19.42 -4.62 6.16
CA PRO A 152 -18.62 -4.20 7.32
C PRO A 152 -17.12 -4.21 6.97
N LEU A 153 -16.49 -3.04 7.05
CA LEU A 153 -15.03 -2.90 6.89
C LEU A 153 -14.28 -3.73 7.92
N TRP A 154 -14.87 -3.84 9.08
CA TRP A 154 -14.35 -4.51 10.25
C TRP A 154 -15.16 -5.76 10.58
N ASN A 155 -14.50 -6.90 10.58
CA ASN A 155 -15.02 -8.12 11.17
C ASN A 155 -14.18 -8.46 12.41
N PRO A 156 -14.76 -8.45 13.64
CA PRO A 156 -14.01 -8.71 14.85
C PRO A 156 -13.54 -10.17 15.02
N THR A 157 -13.91 -11.06 14.11
CA THR A 157 -13.51 -12.46 14.17
C THR A 157 -12.07 -12.61 13.69
N PHE A 158 -11.21 -13.17 14.55
CA PHE A 158 -9.90 -13.64 14.14
C PHE A 158 -10.09 -15.00 13.44
N SER A 159 -10.25 -14.96 12.12
CA SER A 159 -10.43 -16.17 11.32
C SER A 159 -9.42 -16.19 10.18
N PRO A 160 -8.63 -17.27 10.04
CA PRO A 160 -7.76 -17.48 8.89
C PRO A 160 -8.55 -17.88 7.63
N GLN A 161 -9.87 -17.98 7.71
CA GLN A 161 -10.74 -18.31 6.59
C GLN A 161 -11.79 -17.19 6.42
N ALA A 162 -11.90 -16.64 5.23
CA ALA A 162 -12.87 -15.62 4.90
C ALA A 162 -14.27 -16.24 4.73
N ASN A 163 -15.02 -16.33 5.82
CA ASN A 163 -16.41 -16.80 5.78
C ASN A 163 -17.40 -15.65 5.56
N GLU A 164 -16.99 -14.40 5.76
CA GLU A 164 -17.87 -13.24 5.70
C GLU A 164 -17.19 -12.08 4.94
N LEU A 165 -18.00 -11.12 4.54
CA LEU A 165 -17.58 -9.86 3.94
C LEU A 165 -16.76 -9.04 4.97
N GLY A 166 -15.62 -8.57 4.58
CA GLY A 166 -14.76 -7.72 5.42
C GLY A 166 -13.28 -7.93 5.07
N ILE A 167 -12.59 -6.84 4.84
CA ILE A 167 -11.19 -6.83 4.46
C ILE A 167 -10.31 -6.70 5.70
N ILE A 168 -10.82 -6.11 6.77
CA ILE A 168 -10.09 -5.85 8.01
C ILE A 168 -10.66 -6.71 9.13
N ASP A 169 -9.82 -7.57 9.68
CA ASP A 169 -10.05 -8.33 10.89
C ASP A 169 -8.78 -8.36 11.75
N TRP A 170 -8.82 -9.00 12.90
CA TRP A 170 -7.65 -9.09 13.78
C TRP A 170 -6.45 -9.78 13.13
N PHE A 171 -6.70 -10.75 12.24
CA PHE A 171 -5.62 -11.48 11.54
C PHE A 171 -4.94 -10.59 10.50
N THR A 172 -5.71 -9.93 9.64
CA THR A 172 -5.17 -9.05 8.60
C THR A 172 -4.51 -7.81 9.21
N LEU A 173 -5.08 -7.27 10.30
CA LEU A 173 -4.49 -6.15 11.03
C LEU A 173 -3.17 -6.55 11.69
N PHE A 174 -3.09 -7.74 12.29
CA PHE A 174 -1.85 -8.26 12.84
C PHE A 174 -0.75 -8.33 11.79
N LEU A 175 -1.05 -8.87 10.60
CA LEU A 175 -0.10 -8.91 9.48
C LEU A 175 0.23 -7.51 8.92
N GLY A 176 -0.66 -6.55 9.07
CA GLY A 176 -0.39 -5.16 8.71
C GLY A 176 0.55 -4.43 9.68
N ILE A 177 0.63 -4.89 10.93
CA ILE A 177 1.48 -4.29 11.98
C ILE A 177 2.86 -4.94 12.04
N VAL A 178 2.96 -6.24 11.71
CA VAL A 178 4.22 -7.00 11.68
C VAL A 178 5.03 -6.72 10.43
#